data_3bf3bf51a10df9687aef515c17761fa8
#
_entry.id   3bf3bf51a10df9687aef515c17761fa8
#
_cell.length_a   1.000
_cell.length_b   1.000
_cell.length_c   1.000
_cell.angle_alpha   90.00
_cell.angle_beta   90.00
_cell.angle_gamma   90.00
#
_symmetry.space_group_name_H-M   'P 1'
#
loop_
_entity.id
_entity.type
_entity.pdbx_description
1 polymer ?
#
loop_
_entity_poly.entity_id
_entity_poly.type
_entity_poly.pdbx_seq_one_letter_code
_entity_poly.pdbx_strand_id
1 'polypeptide(L)'
;MDGFFDGSKTRHTAFVGVYETCKGARGAFLLIAAWPKGKPPVIRHLVDLPGEREFAVVYSPDGSTITLQHCLECDNISQYRWDKSMRRFVLLPLKDEQ
;
A
#
# COMPACT_ATOMS: atom_id res chain seq x y z
N MET A 1 -2.70 8.44 3.46
CA MET A 1 -4.05 7.90 3.74
C MET A 1 -3.99 7.13 5.03
N ASP A 2 -4.83 7.48 5.99
CA ASP A 2 -4.85 6.85 7.30
C ASP A 2 -6.08 5.98 7.48
N GLY A 3 -5.97 4.98 8.33
CA GLY A 3 -7.10 4.12 8.64
C GLY A 3 -6.74 3.04 9.64
N PHE A 4 -7.71 2.20 9.95
CA PHE A 4 -7.51 1.08 10.87
C PHE A 4 -7.61 -0.22 10.06
N PHE A 5 -6.64 -0.41 9.18
CA PHE A 5 -6.72 -1.42 8.13
C PHE A 5 -6.63 -2.86 8.62
N ASP A 6 -6.13 -3.08 9.83
CA ASP A 6 -6.04 -4.44 10.36
C ASP A 6 -7.20 -4.76 11.33
N GLY A 7 -8.18 -3.87 11.43
CA GLY A 7 -9.32 -4.09 12.30
C GLY A 7 -9.05 -3.78 13.76
N SER A 8 -7.84 -3.37 14.10
CA SER A 8 -7.51 -2.97 15.47
C SER A 8 -7.76 -1.49 15.65
N LYS A 9 -7.49 -0.97 16.84
CA LYS A 9 -7.58 0.46 17.11
C LYS A 9 -6.26 1.18 16.80
N THR A 10 -5.28 0.49 16.26
CA THR A 10 -4.01 1.09 15.90
C THR A 10 -4.14 1.78 14.54
N ARG A 11 -3.78 3.06 14.51
CA ARG A 11 -3.83 3.81 13.26
C ARG A 11 -2.71 3.36 12.32
N HIS A 12 -3.03 3.23 11.07
CA HIS A 12 -2.06 2.91 10.03
C HIS A 12 -2.07 4.02 9.00
N THR A 13 -0.94 4.20 8.35
CA THR A 13 -0.82 5.12 7.21
C THR A 13 -0.35 4.32 6.01
N ALA A 14 -1.03 4.48 4.89
CA ALA A 14 -0.60 3.92 3.62
C ALA A 14 -0.25 5.07 2.70
N PHE A 15 0.93 5.04 2.09
CA PHE A 15 1.32 6.10 1.18
C PHE A 15 2.23 5.57 0.09
N VAL A 16 2.26 6.30 -1.02
CA VAL A 16 3.14 5.98 -2.13
C VAL A 16 4.20 7.05 -2.24
N GLY A 17 5.36 6.67 -2.72
CA GLY A 17 6.45 7.59 -2.95
C GLY A 17 7.28 7.13 -4.11
N VAL A 18 8.29 7.91 -4.44
CA VAL A 18 9.22 7.57 -5.51
C VAL A 18 10.63 7.56 -4.93
N TYR A 19 11.51 6.79 -5.57
CA TYR A 19 12.88 6.71 -5.13
C TYR A 19 13.83 6.71 -6.32
N GLU A 20 15.07 7.04 -6.04
CA GLU A 20 16.14 6.95 -7.01
C GLU A 20 17.34 6.37 -6.30
N THR A 21 17.95 5.33 -6.87
CA THR A 21 19.14 4.73 -6.27
C THR A 21 20.36 5.55 -6.64
N CYS A 22 21.47 5.30 -5.96
CA CYS A 22 22.72 5.98 -6.27
C CYS A 22 23.22 5.70 -7.68
N LYS A 23 22.74 4.62 -8.29
CA LYS A 23 23.10 4.27 -9.67
C LYS A 23 22.12 4.83 -10.68
N GLY A 24 21.16 5.62 -10.25
CA GLY A 24 20.22 6.26 -11.15
C GLY A 24 18.98 5.46 -11.48
N ALA A 25 18.81 4.28 -10.88
CA ALA A 25 17.58 3.52 -11.10
C ALA A 25 16.43 4.17 -10.34
N ARG A 26 15.26 4.21 -10.94
CA ARG A 26 14.10 4.87 -10.37
C ARG A 26 12.96 3.90 -10.19
N GLY A 27 12.10 4.18 -9.24
CA GLY A 27 10.92 3.38 -9.00
C GLY A 27 9.97 4.08 -8.06
N ALA A 28 8.89 3.39 -7.73
CA ALA A 28 7.93 3.87 -6.75
C ALA A 28 7.76 2.82 -5.67
N PHE A 29 7.08 3.17 -4.59
CA PHE A 29 6.84 2.22 -3.53
C PHE A 29 5.51 2.52 -2.85
N LEU A 30 4.91 1.48 -2.29
CA LEU A 30 3.78 1.60 -1.38
C LEU A 30 4.26 1.16 -0.01
N LEU A 31 4.05 1.99 0.99
CA LEU A 31 4.44 1.69 2.36
C LEU A 31 3.22 1.74 3.25
N ILE A 32 3.03 0.72 4.09
CA ILE A 32 1.98 0.72 5.10
C ILE A 32 2.68 0.65 6.46
N ALA A 33 2.49 1.68 7.27
CA ALA A 33 3.09 1.78 8.59
C ALA A 33 2.02 1.85 9.65
N ALA A 34 2.26 1.23 10.79
CA ALA A 34 1.38 1.30 11.94
C ALA A 34 1.96 2.28 12.95
N TRP A 35 1.08 2.99 13.64
CA TRP A 35 1.48 3.96 14.65
C TRP A 35 0.94 3.52 16.00
N PRO A 36 1.56 2.53 16.66
CA PRO A 36 1.08 2.10 17.98
C PRO A 36 1.24 3.26 18.98
N LYS A 37 0.25 3.42 19.84
CA LYS A 37 0.27 4.51 20.78
C LYS A 37 1.46 4.38 21.73
N GLY A 38 2.25 5.44 21.83
CA GLY A 38 3.40 5.46 22.73
C GLY A 38 4.59 4.63 22.28
N LYS A 39 4.60 4.18 21.02
CA LYS A 39 5.69 3.37 20.48
C LYS A 39 6.13 3.90 19.13
N PRO A 40 7.33 3.55 18.68
CA PRO A 40 7.75 3.97 17.34
C PRO A 40 6.89 3.33 16.26
N PRO A 41 6.82 3.96 15.08
CA PRO A 41 6.07 3.37 13.97
C PRO A 41 6.69 2.06 13.52
N VAL A 42 5.84 1.18 13.02
CA VAL A 42 6.25 -0.14 12.55
C VAL A 42 5.85 -0.29 11.09
N ILE A 43 6.80 -0.69 10.24
CA ILE A 43 6.49 -0.97 8.84
C ILE A 43 5.79 -2.31 8.79
N ARG A 44 4.56 -2.31 8.24
CA ARG A 44 3.76 -3.51 8.15
C ARG A 44 3.76 -4.11 6.76
N HIS A 45 4.06 -3.31 5.74
CA HIS A 45 4.08 -3.80 4.36
C HIS A 45 4.83 -2.80 3.49
N LEU A 46 5.63 -3.31 2.58
CA LEU A 46 6.37 -2.48 1.64
C LEU A 46 6.34 -3.16 0.29
N VAL A 47 5.88 -2.45 -0.72
CA VAL A 47 5.83 -2.95 -2.09
C VAL A 47 6.77 -2.11 -2.93
N ASP A 48 7.69 -2.76 -3.62
CA ASP A 48 8.60 -2.09 -4.55
C ASP A 48 8.00 -2.15 -5.95
N LEU A 49 7.94 -1.00 -6.60
CA LEU A 49 7.39 -0.87 -7.94
C LEU A 49 8.50 -0.35 -8.86
N PRO A 50 9.48 -1.20 -9.21
CA PRO A 50 10.64 -0.75 -9.96
C PRO A 50 10.24 -0.29 -11.35
N GLY A 51 10.90 0.75 -11.83
CA GLY A 51 10.63 1.30 -13.15
C GLY A 51 9.35 2.08 -13.29
N GLU A 52 8.59 2.24 -12.21
CA GLU A 52 7.35 2.98 -12.26
C GLU A 52 7.67 4.46 -12.37
N ARG A 53 7.14 5.12 -13.40
CA ARG A 53 7.42 6.52 -13.60
C ARG A 53 6.22 7.39 -13.40
N GLU A 54 5.02 6.81 -13.43
CA GLU A 54 3.84 7.59 -13.32
C GLU A 54 3.43 7.75 -11.87
N PHE A 55 2.65 8.77 -11.62
CA PHE A 55 2.20 9.06 -10.28
C PHE A 55 1.17 8.01 -9.87
N ALA A 56 1.42 7.32 -8.79
CA ALA A 56 0.49 6.34 -8.27
C ALA A 56 -0.39 6.97 -7.17
N VAL A 57 -1.58 6.42 -7.01
CA VAL A 57 -2.53 6.91 -6.01
C VAL A 57 -2.94 5.75 -5.11
N VAL A 58 -3.02 6.01 -3.81
CA VAL A 58 -3.48 5.02 -2.87
C VAL A 58 -4.74 5.53 -2.19
N TYR A 59 -5.75 4.67 -2.05
CA TYR A 59 -7.02 5.05 -1.42
C TYR A 59 -7.68 3.80 -0.86
N SER A 60 -8.70 4.00 -0.03
CA SER A 60 -9.44 2.89 0.56
C SER A 60 -10.93 3.18 0.43
N PRO A 61 -11.63 2.52 -0.51
CA PRO A 61 -13.06 2.78 -0.69
C PRO A 61 -13.90 2.32 0.49
N ASP A 62 -13.47 1.29 1.20
CA ASP A 62 -14.27 0.70 2.27
C ASP A 62 -13.63 0.84 3.65
N GLY A 63 -12.50 1.50 3.76
CA GLY A 63 -11.82 1.68 5.03
C GLY A 63 -11.00 0.48 5.49
N SER A 64 -11.04 -0.62 4.77
CA SER A 64 -10.27 -1.81 5.16
C SER A 64 -9.41 -2.35 4.03
N THR A 65 -9.80 -2.15 2.78
CA THR A 65 -9.01 -2.58 1.63
C THR A 65 -8.19 -1.40 1.13
N ILE A 66 -6.91 -1.59 0.96
CA ILE A 66 -6.02 -0.56 0.45
C ILE A 66 -5.88 -0.78 -1.04
N THR A 67 -6.28 0.20 -1.83
CA THR A 67 -6.23 0.14 -3.29
C THR A 67 -5.11 1.03 -3.80
N LEU A 68 -4.23 0.46 -4.59
CA LEU A 68 -3.14 1.17 -5.24
C LEU A 68 -3.45 1.24 -6.72
N GLN A 69 -3.62 2.47 -7.24
CA GLN A 69 -3.81 2.69 -8.65
C GLN A 69 -2.47 3.12 -9.24
N HIS A 70 -1.96 2.33 -10.17
CA HIS A 70 -0.59 2.50 -10.65
C HIS A 70 -0.43 3.68 -11.60
N CYS A 71 -1.50 4.20 -12.15
CA CYS A 71 -1.46 5.40 -12.98
C CYS A 71 -2.82 6.06 -12.95
N LEU A 72 -2.87 7.35 -13.33
CA LEU A 72 -4.08 8.12 -13.16
C LEU A 72 -5.22 7.72 -14.07
N GLU A 73 -4.92 7.25 -15.26
CA GLU A 73 -5.95 6.97 -16.25
C GLU A 73 -5.89 5.55 -16.77
N CYS A 74 -5.46 4.62 -15.96
CA CYS A 74 -5.37 3.24 -16.40
C CYS A 74 -6.13 2.33 -15.44
N ASP A 75 -6.35 1.08 -15.88
CA ASP A 75 -7.05 0.10 -15.07
C ASP A 75 -6.12 -0.78 -14.26
N ASN A 76 -4.86 -0.41 -14.17
CA ASN A 76 -3.87 -1.21 -13.46
C ASN A 76 -3.94 -0.88 -11.97
N ILE A 77 -4.67 -1.69 -11.22
CA ILE A 77 -4.82 -1.49 -9.79
C ILE A 77 -4.42 -2.76 -9.05
N SER A 78 -3.95 -2.57 -7.81
CA SER A 78 -3.65 -3.66 -6.89
C SER A 78 -4.39 -3.38 -5.60
N GLN A 79 -4.88 -4.43 -4.95
CA GLN A 79 -5.60 -4.27 -3.71
C GLN A 79 -4.96 -5.13 -2.64
N TYR A 80 -4.88 -4.60 -1.43
CA TYR A 80 -4.25 -5.26 -0.29
C TYR A 80 -5.22 -5.27 0.87
N ARG A 81 -5.21 -6.36 1.62
CA ARG A 81 -6.07 -6.51 2.79
C ARG A 81 -5.27 -7.20 3.89
N TRP A 82 -5.59 -6.86 5.13
CA TRP A 82 -4.99 -7.53 6.27
C TRP A 82 -5.53 -8.94 6.38
N ASP A 83 -4.64 -9.92 6.44
CA ASP A 83 -5.01 -11.32 6.61
C ASP A 83 -4.76 -11.69 8.07
N LYS A 84 -5.84 -11.99 8.79
CA LYS A 84 -5.73 -12.29 10.21
C LYS A 84 -4.98 -13.56 10.49
N SER A 85 -5.12 -14.56 9.60
CA SER A 85 -4.43 -15.83 9.79
C SER A 85 -2.94 -15.68 9.62
N MET A 86 -2.50 -14.94 8.64
CA MET A 86 -1.09 -14.76 8.36
C MET A 86 -0.50 -13.56 9.09
N ARG A 87 -1.35 -12.72 9.66
CA ARG A 87 -0.96 -11.52 10.40
C ARG A 87 -0.10 -10.60 9.54
N ARG A 88 -0.52 -10.39 8.31
CA ARG A 88 0.17 -9.49 7.38
C ARG A 88 -0.81 -9.01 6.31
N PHE A 89 -0.41 -7.96 5.60
CA PHE A 89 -1.17 -7.50 4.46
C PHE A 89 -0.86 -8.40 3.27
N VAL A 90 -1.88 -8.77 2.52
CA VAL A 90 -1.71 -9.66 1.36
C VAL A 90 -2.34 -9.01 0.14
N LEU A 91 -1.77 -9.32 -1.01
CA LEU A 91 -2.29 -8.85 -2.28
C LEU A 91 -3.48 -9.71 -2.66
N LEU A 92 -4.60 -9.06 -2.93
CA LEU A 92 -5.80 -9.77 -3.35
C LEU A 92 -5.70 -10.11 -4.83
N PRO A 93 -6.21 -11.27 -5.23
CA PRO A 93 -6.20 -11.61 -6.65
C PRO A 93 -7.15 -10.68 -7.39
N LEU A 94 -6.76 -10.31 -8.61
CA LEU A 94 -7.62 -9.52 -9.46
C LEU A 94 -8.76 -10.39 -9.91
N LYS A 95 -9.97 -9.84 -9.86
CA LYS A 95 -11.09 -10.56 -10.40
C LYS A 95 -11.09 -10.36 -11.89
N ASP A 96 -11.15 -11.47 -12.60
CA ASP A 96 -11.34 -11.34 -14.00
C ASP A 96 -12.76 -11.04 -14.22
N GLU A 97 -13.00 -9.92 -14.74
CA GLU A 97 -14.29 -9.52 -14.90
C GLU A 97 -14.92 -10.10 -15.98
N GLN A 98 -14.44 -10.83 -16.65
CA GLN A 98 -15.03 -11.33 -17.79
C GLN A 98 -16.22 -11.81 -17.81
#